data_5cbbb1df05c9fc49a1a3423d13a4fb5c
#
_entry.id   5cbbb1df05c9fc49a1a3423d13a4fb5c
#
_cell.length_a   1.000
_cell.length_b   1.000
_cell.length_c   1.000
_cell.angle_alpha   90.00
_cell.angle_beta   90.00
_cell.angle_gamma   90.00
#
_symmetry.space_group_name_H-M   'P 1'
#
loop_
_entity.id
_entity.type
_entity.pdbx_description
1 polymer ?
#
loop_
_entity_poly.entity_id
_entity_poly.type
_entity_poly.pdbx_seq_one_letter_code
_entity_poly.pdbx_strand_id
1 'polypeptide(L)'
;MWYDDDSMLNNRFSDFKLFRMWPREVFKKKEKEGKHRLLVKLEVPELQFPGVYVLYKGDELYYVGKAANLFSRLHDHSNKITDDYYAHWDYFSAFAFADTASNSREKMAELEAILIAAMPRAANKSTPRFERVRIPKSLLIDDV
;
A
#
# COMPACT_ATOMS: atom_id res chain seq x y z
N MET A 1 24.85 14.79 -13.03
CA MET A 1 23.63 14.38 -13.69
C MET A 1 22.79 13.57 -12.76
N TRP A 2 21.58 13.91 -12.73
CA TRP A 2 20.70 13.31 -11.73
C TRP A 2 20.37 11.85 -11.99
N TYR A 3 20.62 11.34 -13.15
CA TYR A 3 20.44 9.92 -13.37
C TYR A 3 21.63 9.07 -12.98
N ASP A 4 22.70 9.67 -12.54
CA ASP A 4 23.75 8.90 -11.95
C ASP A 4 23.37 8.49 -10.54
N ASP A 5 22.20 8.88 -10.12
CA ASP A 5 21.77 8.71 -8.76
C ASP A 5 20.95 7.46 -8.54
N ASP A 6 20.99 6.50 -9.45
CA ASP A 6 20.29 5.24 -9.23
C ASP A 6 20.69 4.58 -7.91
N SER A 7 21.98 4.65 -7.58
CA SER A 7 22.46 4.11 -6.32
C SER A 7 21.96 4.92 -5.13
N MET A 8 21.86 6.25 -5.27
CA MET A 8 21.31 7.10 -4.22
C MET A 8 19.82 6.87 -4.03
N LEU A 9 19.08 6.72 -5.12
CA LEU A 9 17.66 6.38 -5.03
C LEU A 9 17.46 5.04 -4.36
N ASN A 10 18.25 4.04 -4.70
CA ASN A 10 18.18 2.73 -4.05
C ASN A 10 18.50 2.82 -2.57
N ASN A 11 19.51 3.60 -2.18
CA ASN A 11 19.83 3.80 -0.78
C ASN A 11 18.71 4.52 -0.04
N ARG A 12 18.06 5.47 -0.70
CA ARG A 12 16.96 6.24 -0.12
C ARG A 12 15.76 5.37 0.22
N PHE A 13 15.49 4.36 -0.58
CA PHE A 13 14.35 3.48 -0.43
C PHE A 13 14.73 2.09 0.06
N SER A 14 15.96 1.90 0.52
CA SER A 14 16.43 0.59 0.98
C SER A 14 15.74 0.10 2.25
N ASP A 15 15.11 1.00 3.01
CA ASP A 15 14.36 0.63 4.20
C ASP A 15 13.00 0.01 3.88
N PHE A 16 12.61 0.06 2.62
CA PHE A 16 11.30 -0.43 2.19
C PHE A 16 11.46 -1.73 1.42
N LYS A 17 10.54 -2.65 1.62
CA LYS A 17 10.36 -3.81 0.77
C LYS A 17 9.07 -3.63 0.00
N LEU A 18 9.13 -3.68 -1.32
CA LEU A 18 7.96 -3.48 -2.16
C LEU A 18 7.38 -4.81 -2.63
N PHE A 19 6.11 -4.98 -2.33
CA PHE A 19 5.28 -6.05 -2.89
C PHE A 19 4.37 -5.40 -3.91
N ARG A 20 4.59 -5.66 -5.19
CA ARG A 20 3.89 -4.93 -6.25
C ARG A 20 2.85 -5.79 -6.94
N MET A 21 1.59 -5.39 -6.81
CA MET A 21 0.47 -6.03 -7.52
C MET A 21 0.39 -7.54 -7.31
N TRP A 22 0.38 -7.94 -6.05
CA TRP A 22 0.20 -9.34 -5.69
C TRP A 22 -1.29 -9.68 -5.67
N PRO A 23 -1.69 -10.86 -6.18
CA PRO A 23 -3.09 -11.21 -6.19
C PRO A 23 -3.60 -11.59 -4.80
N ARG A 24 -4.86 -11.30 -4.56
CA ARG A 24 -5.53 -11.61 -3.29
C ARG A 24 -5.45 -13.09 -2.93
N GLU A 25 -5.40 -13.95 -3.92
CA GLU A 25 -5.39 -15.40 -3.74
C GLU A 25 -4.18 -15.91 -2.98
N VAL A 26 -3.11 -15.14 -2.86
CA VAL A 26 -1.95 -15.56 -2.07
C VAL A 26 -2.30 -15.83 -0.61
N PHE A 27 -3.37 -15.22 -0.11
CA PHE A 27 -3.82 -15.44 1.27
C PHE A 27 -4.67 -16.69 1.44
N LYS A 28 -4.91 -17.44 0.37
CA LYS A 28 -5.71 -18.67 0.42
C LYS A 28 -4.89 -19.93 0.29
N LYS A 29 -3.67 -19.84 -0.23
CA LYS A 29 -2.83 -21.03 -0.45
C LYS A 29 -2.25 -21.54 0.87
N LYS A 30 -2.47 -22.81 1.12
CA LYS A 30 -2.00 -23.51 2.32
C LYS A 30 -1.03 -24.61 1.97
N GLU A 31 -0.26 -25.07 2.95
CA GLU A 31 0.58 -26.24 2.79
C GLU A 31 -0.28 -27.42 2.38
N LYS A 32 0.26 -28.27 1.52
CA LYS A 32 -0.44 -29.49 1.09
C LYS A 32 -0.43 -30.55 2.17
N GLU A 33 0.61 -30.56 3.00
CA GLU A 33 0.79 -31.55 4.06
C GLU A 33 1.08 -30.84 5.38
N GLY A 34 0.84 -31.49 6.49
CA GLY A 34 1.09 -30.96 7.81
C GLY A 34 -0.09 -30.15 8.35
N LYS A 35 0.20 -29.01 8.95
CA LYS A 35 -0.81 -28.21 9.65
C LYS A 35 -1.64 -27.32 8.73
N HIS A 36 -1.45 -27.39 7.43
CA HIS A 36 -2.14 -26.57 6.44
C HIS A 36 -2.02 -25.06 6.71
N ARG A 37 -0.82 -24.64 7.10
CA ARG A 37 -0.53 -23.22 7.36
C ARG A 37 -0.50 -22.45 6.04
N LEU A 38 -0.79 -21.15 6.12
CA LEU A 38 -0.75 -20.30 4.95
C LEU A 38 0.68 -20.17 4.42
N LEU A 39 0.86 -20.46 3.14
CA LEU A 39 2.19 -20.43 2.51
C LEU A 39 2.80 -19.05 2.53
N VAL A 40 2.00 -18.01 2.30
CA VAL A 40 2.52 -16.63 2.29
C VAL A 40 3.14 -16.25 3.63
N LYS A 41 2.58 -16.71 4.73
CA LYS A 41 3.12 -16.44 6.05
C LYS A 41 4.45 -17.14 6.27
N LEU A 42 4.58 -18.35 5.74
CA LEU A 42 5.79 -19.15 5.90
C LEU A 42 6.92 -18.71 4.98
N GLU A 43 6.57 -18.40 3.72
CA GLU A 43 7.56 -18.13 2.69
C GLU A 43 7.95 -16.68 2.56
N VAL A 44 7.12 -15.78 3.07
CA VAL A 44 7.34 -14.33 2.95
C VAL A 44 7.23 -13.67 4.32
N PRO A 45 8.21 -13.89 5.20
CA PRO A 45 8.16 -13.30 6.53
C PRO A 45 8.19 -11.78 6.54
N GLU A 46 8.74 -11.15 5.50
CA GLU A 46 8.78 -9.69 5.41
C GLU A 46 7.39 -9.08 5.35
N LEU A 47 6.38 -9.83 4.94
CA LEU A 47 5.01 -9.32 4.91
C LEU A 47 4.44 -9.14 6.33
N GLN A 48 5.10 -9.66 7.35
CA GLN A 48 4.70 -9.45 8.73
C GLN A 48 5.25 -8.15 9.33
N PHE A 49 6.02 -7.40 8.56
CA PHE A 49 6.53 -6.10 8.99
C PHE A 49 5.41 -5.05 8.97
N PRO A 50 5.61 -3.94 9.68
CA PRO A 50 4.71 -2.80 9.54
C PRO A 50 4.86 -2.17 8.17
N GLY A 51 3.83 -1.51 7.70
CA GLY A 51 3.91 -0.86 6.41
C GLY A 51 2.62 -0.20 5.96
N VAL A 52 2.69 0.28 4.74
CA VAL A 52 1.56 0.88 4.04
C VAL A 52 1.16 -0.06 2.91
N TYR A 53 -0.13 -0.26 2.75
CA TYR A 53 -0.64 -1.11 1.69
C TYR A 53 -1.66 -0.37 0.83
N VAL A 54 -1.78 -0.84 -0.39
CA VAL A 54 -2.73 -0.29 -1.36
C VAL A 54 -3.54 -1.46 -1.91
N LEU A 55 -4.85 -1.32 -1.91
CA LEU A 55 -5.75 -2.29 -2.51
C LEU A 55 -6.20 -1.78 -3.86
N TYR A 56 -6.28 -2.68 -4.83
CA TYR A 56 -6.67 -2.37 -6.19
C TYR A 56 -7.90 -3.18 -6.59
N LYS A 57 -8.76 -2.55 -7.33
CA LYS A 57 -9.84 -3.22 -8.02
C LYS A 57 -9.48 -3.21 -9.51
N GLY A 58 -9.10 -4.38 -10.03
CA GLY A 58 -8.44 -4.42 -11.31
C GLY A 58 -7.11 -3.68 -11.23
N ASP A 59 -6.91 -2.68 -12.05
CA ASP A 59 -5.72 -1.83 -12.04
C ASP A 59 -5.98 -0.45 -11.41
N GLU A 60 -7.17 -0.22 -10.89
CA GLU A 60 -7.49 1.03 -10.23
C GLU A 60 -7.18 0.99 -8.74
N LEU A 61 -6.55 2.05 -8.26
CA LEU A 61 -6.32 2.25 -6.83
C LEU A 61 -7.67 2.40 -6.12
N TYR A 62 -7.88 1.58 -5.11
CA TYR A 62 -9.15 1.52 -4.42
C TYR A 62 -9.05 2.04 -2.98
N TYR A 63 -8.04 1.63 -2.24
CA TYR A 63 -7.92 1.96 -0.83
C TYR A 63 -6.45 1.96 -0.43
N VAL A 64 -6.08 2.88 0.45
CA VAL A 64 -4.75 2.94 1.04
C VAL A 64 -4.88 2.81 2.54
N GLY A 65 -4.05 1.97 3.15
CA GLY A 65 -4.05 1.81 4.59
C GLY A 65 -2.66 1.62 5.14
N LYS A 66 -2.56 1.64 6.46
CA LYS A 66 -1.31 1.32 7.15
C LYS A 66 -1.59 0.26 8.21
N ALA A 67 -0.58 -0.53 8.52
CA ALA A 67 -0.73 -1.63 9.46
C ALA A 67 0.56 -1.84 10.23
N ALA A 68 0.42 -2.23 11.49
CA ALA A 68 1.56 -2.66 12.29
C ALA A 68 2.08 -4.03 11.83
N ASN A 69 1.21 -4.83 11.23
CA ASN A 69 1.55 -6.11 10.63
C ASN A 69 0.75 -6.22 9.33
N LEU A 70 1.45 -6.08 8.21
CA LEU A 70 0.81 -6.11 6.89
C LEU A 70 0.09 -7.42 6.63
N PHE A 71 0.72 -8.55 6.97
CA PHE A 71 0.11 -9.85 6.75
C PHE A 71 -1.25 -9.95 7.46
N SER A 72 -1.29 -9.63 8.74
CA SER A 72 -2.52 -9.74 9.50
C SER A 72 -3.64 -8.87 8.94
N ARG A 73 -3.30 -7.64 8.58
CA ARG A 73 -4.30 -6.71 8.05
C ARG A 73 -4.80 -7.14 6.67
N LEU A 74 -3.91 -7.52 5.78
CA LEU A 74 -4.29 -7.94 4.43
C LEU A 74 -5.04 -9.27 4.45
N HIS A 75 -4.62 -10.18 5.31
CA HIS A 75 -5.32 -11.46 5.48
C HIS A 75 -6.75 -11.23 5.98
N ASP A 76 -6.93 -10.35 6.97
CA ASP A 76 -8.25 -9.99 7.45
C ASP A 76 -9.10 -9.41 6.33
N HIS A 77 -8.55 -8.48 5.56
CA HIS A 77 -9.26 -7.86 4.44
C HIS A 77 -9.62 -8.87 3.36
N SER A 78 -8.83 -9.92 3.19
CA SER A 78 -9.10 -10.94 2.19
C SER A 78 -10.25 -11.86 2.59
N ASN A 79 -10.55 -11.96 3.90
CA ASN A 79 -11.53 -12.91 4.42
C ASN A 79 -12.85 -12.28 4.89
N LYS A 80 -12.87 -10.99 5.17
CA LYS A 80 -14.08 -10.33 5.66
C LYS A 80 -15.01 -9.98 4.52
N ILE A 81 -16.02 -10.81 4.33
CA ILE A 81 -17.00 -10.65 3.25
C ILE A 81 -17.96 -9.50 3.51
N THR A 82 -18.12 -9.13 4.78
CA THR A 82 -19.13 -8.14 5.18
C THR A 82 -18.65 -6.69 5.15
N ASP A 83 -17.39 -6.46 4.83
CA ASP A 83 -16.84 -5.10 4.82
C ASP A 83 -16.88 -4.54 3.41
N ASP A 84 -17.61 -3.45 3.22
CA ASP A 84 -17.79 -2.83 1.90
C ASP A 84 -16.47 -2.42 1.25
N TYR A 85 -15.45 -2.11 2.06
CA TYR A 85 -14.15 -1.70 1.53
C TYR A 85 -13.30 -2.87 1.10
N TYR A 86 -13.47 -4.03 1.73
CA TYR A 86 -12.54 -5.12 1.62
C TYR A 86 -13.02 -6.25 0.72
N ALA A 87 -14.29 -6.27 0.38
CA ALA A 87 -14.86 -7.36 -0.40
C ALA A 87 -14.54 -7.28 -1.90
N HIS A 88 -14.07 -6.13 -2.36
CA HIS A 88 -14.02 -5.84 -3.80
C HIS A 88 -12.64 -5.64 -4.39
N TRP A 89 -11.58 -5.93 -3.66
CA TRP A 89 -10.23 -5.76 -4.19
C TRP A 89 -9.68 -7.08 -4.76
N ASP A 90 -8.83 -6.96 -5.77
CA ASP A 90 -8.26 -8.11 -6.48
C ASP A 90 -6.77 -8.25 -6.24
N TYR A 91 -6.07 -7.14 -6.11
CA TYR A 91 -4.62 -7.09 -5.96
C TYR A 91 -4.25 -6.14 -4.84
N PHE A 92 -3.07 -6.34 -4.30
CA PHE A 92 -2.52 -5.40 -3.35
C PHE A 92 -1.07 -5.08 -3.70
N SER A 93 -0.64 -3.90 -3.29
CA SER A 93 0.77 -3.57 -3.19
C SER A 93 1.04 -3.22 -1.74
N ALA A 94 2.25 -3.43 -1.29
CA ALA A 94 2.62 -3.10 0.07
C ALA A 94 4.04 -2.59 0.13
N PHE A 95 4.25 -1.62 1.01
CA PHE A 95 5.56 -1.09 1.31
C PHE A 95 5.86 -1.46 2.75
N ALA A 96 6.65 -2.51 2.93
CA ALA A 96 7.02 -3.01 4.25
C ALA A 96 8.27 -2.30 4.74
N PHE A 97 8.22 -1.83 5.99
CA PHE A 97 9.36 -1.15 6.59
C PHE A 97 10.16 -2.13 7.41
N ALA A 98 11.47 -1.99 7.38
CA ALA A 98 12.32 -2.76 8.28
C ALA A 98 11.97 -2.42 9.73
N ASP A 99 11.89 -3.46 10.55
CA ASP A 99 11.44 -3.33 11.93
C ASP A 99 12.31 -2.41 12.77
N THR A 100 13.55 -2.20 12.35
CA THR A 100 14.53 -1.41 13.09
C THR A 100 14.55 0.06 12.70
N ALA A 101 13.72 0.49 11.77
CA ALA A 101 13.70 1.91 11.35
C ALA A 101 13.17 2.78 12.48
N SER A 102 13.98 3.71 12.97
CA SER A 102 13.69 4.52 14.14
C SER A 102 12.49 5.46 13.99
N ASN A 103 12.12 5.81 12.77
CA ASN A 103 11.00 6.70 12.50
C ASN A 103 10.02 6.10 11.51
N SER A 104 9.83 4.79 11.57
CA SER A 104 8.97 4.08 10.65
C SER A 104 7.51 4.54 10.70
N ARG A 105 7.00 4.88 11.90
CA ARG A 105 5.63 5.36 12.06
C ARG A 105 5.39 6.67 11.31
N GLU A 106 6.33 7.60 11.41
CA GLU A 106 6.23 8.88 10.70
C GLU A 106 6.30 8.68 9.20
N LYS A 107 7.24 7.86 8.74
CA LYS A 107 7.38 7.56 7.32
C LYS A 107 6.14 6.87 6.76
N MET A 108 5.56 5.95 7.52
CA MET A 108 4.33 5.28 7.12
C MET A 108 3.17 6.25 7.00
N ALA A 109 3.02 7.14 7.96
CA ALA A 109 1.95 8.13 7.95
C ALA A 109 2.10 9.10 6.77
N GLU A 110 3.31 9.53 6.49
CA GLU A 110 3.59 10.40 5.35
C GLU A 110 3.30 9.71 4.03
N LEU A 111 3.75 8.46 3.89
CA LEU A 111 3.53 7.71 2.66
C LEU A 111 2.03 7.45 2.45
N GLU A 112 1.32 7.07 3.47
CA GLU A 112 -0.13 6.87 3.40
C GLU A 112 -0.82 8.16 2.96
N ALA A 113 -0.49 9.27 3.59
CA ALA A 113 -1.08 10.56 3.27
C ALA A 113 -0.81 10.98 1.83
N ILE A 114 0.41 10.79 1.36
CA ILE A 114 0.79 11.13 -0.01
C ILE A 114 0.01 10.27 -1.01
N LEU A 115 -0.09 8.97 -0.77
CA LEU A 115 -0.80 8.08 -1.66
C LEU A 115 -2.29 8.41 -1.72
N ILE A 116 -2.92 8.67 -0.57
CA ILE A 116 -4.34 9.05 -0.54
C ILE A 116 -4.56 10.36 -1.29
N ALA A 117 -3.68 11.34 -1.06
CA ALA A 117 -3.83 12.66 -1.71
C ALA A 117 -3.68 12.57 -3.22
N ALA A 118 -2.87 11.65 -3.71
CA ALA A 118 -2.64 11.49 -5.15
C ALA A 118 -3.75 10.70 -5.85
N MET A 119 -4.58 10.00 -5.10
CA MET A 119 -5.62 9.17 -5.69
C MET A 119 -6.84 10.01 -6.09
N PRO A 120 -7.34 9.89 -7.32
CA PRO A 120 -8.52 10.63 -7.74
C PRO A 120 -9.78 10.26 -6.95
N ARG A 121 -9.91 8.99 -6.58
CA ARG A 121 -11.08 8.47 -5.88
C ARG A 121 -10.66 7.40 -4.88
N ALA A 122 -10.22 7.85 -3.72
CA ALA A 122 -9.91 6.93 -2.65
C ALA A 122 -11.19 6.56 -1.91
N ALA A 123 -11.33 5.26 -1.58
CA ALA A 123 -12.45 4.79 -0.76
C ALA A 123 -12.23 5.10 0.73
N ASN A 124 -11.20 5.82 1.05
CA ASN A 124 -10.85 6.17 2.42
C ASN A 124 -11.85 7.20 2.99
N LYS A 125 -12.29 6.97 4.21
CA LYS A 125 -13.27 7.84 4.87
C LYS A 125 -12.70 9.19 5.27
N SER A 126 -11.40 9.23 5.59
CA SER A 126 -10.73 10.47 5.94
C SER A 126 -9.69 10.80 4.90
N THR A 127 -9.57 12.08 4.59
CA THR A 127 -8.57 12.56 3.64
C THR A 127 -7.49 13.31 4.40
N PRO A 128 -6.24 13.21 3.95
CA PRO A 128 -5.17 13.95 4.58
C PRO A 128 -5.35 15.46 4.40
N ARG A 129 -4.84 16.21 5.36
CA ARG A 129 -4.92 17.68 5.30
C ARG A 129 -3.67 18.23 4.66
N PHE A 130 -3.78 18.49 3.37
CA PHE A 130 -2.75 19.21 2.64
C PHE A 130 -3.27 20.58 2.25
N GLU A 131 -2.39 21.55 2.21
CA GLU A 131 -2.72 22.83 1.65
C GLU A 131 -2.89 22.67 0.15
N ARG A 132 -4.08 22.95 -0.34
CA ARG A 132 -4.38 22.78 -1.75
C ARG A 132 -4.14 24.06 -2.52
N VAL A 133 -3.45 23.93 -3.63
CA VAL A 133 -3.30 25.03 -4.57
C VAL A 133 -4.40 24.86 -5.64
N ARG A 134 -5.20 25.88 -5.78
CA ARG A 134 -6.27 25.90 -6.77
C ARG A 134 -5.73 26.34 -8.12
N ILE A 135 -6.34 25.85 -9.18
CA ILE A 135 -5.96 26.27 -10.52
C ILE A 135 -6.34 27.74 -10.69
N PRO A 136 -5.39 28.63 -11.03
CA PRO A 136 -5.73 30.01 -11.32
C PRO A 136 -6.70 30.10 -12.49
N LYS A 137 -7.61 31.05 -12.43
CA LYS A 137 -8.60 31.22 -13.49
C LYS A 137 -7.99 31.44 -14.86
N SER A 138 -6.84 32.09 -14.90
CA SER A 138 -6.11 32.33 -16.14
C SER A 138 -5.68 31.05 -16.86
N LEU A 139 -5.56 29.93 -16.13
CA LEU A 139 -5.18 28.65 -16.71
C LEU A 139 -6.39 27.82 -17.11
N LEU A 140 -7.59 28.22 -16.72
CA LEU A 140 -8.82 27.55 -17.12
C LEU A 140 -9.37 28.22 -18.35
N ILE A 141 -8.66 28.16 -19.44
CA ILE A 141 -9.05 28.85 -20.64
C ILE A 141 -9.94 27.98 -21.48
N ASP A 142 -11.10 28.50 -21.78
CA ASP A 142 -11.97 27.89 -22.76
C ASP A 142 -11.58 28.39 -24.13
N ASP A 143 -10.58 27.81 -24.64
CA ASP A 143 -10.09 28.21 -25.87
C ASP A 143 -10.77 27.66 -27.02
N VAL A 144 -11.94 27.66 -27.03
CA VAL A 144 -12.43 26.99 -28.19
C VAL A 144 -13.48 27.66 -28.91
#